data_1aa2c64bcb773fd6c81078ebb8b4f0cc
#
_entry.id   1aa2c64bcb773fd6c81078ebb8b4f0cc
#
_cell.length_a   1.000
_cell.length_b   1.000
_cell.length_c   1.000
_cell.angle_alpha   90.00
_cell.angle_beta   90.00
_cell.angle_gamma   90.00
#
_symmetry.space_group_name_H-M   'P 1'
#
loop_
_entity.id
_entity.type
_entity.pdbx_description
1 polymer ?
#
loop_
_entity_poly.entity_id
_entity_poly.type
_entity_poly.pdbx_seq_one_letter_code
_entity_poly.pdbx_strand_id
1 'polypeptide(L)'
;VGQIHWVLALIPDSFFLWITYLLIAVGVGLYVASKLVTWIPLISQYKLPAELIGVILLVAGSYLFGSHGTEMAWRERVAELEAKVKAAEEKSQQVNTVIETKIVEKIKIVKENVYVNREIIKEVAGKQLDAQCTLPKSTISLHDSASRNEVPERAAATDGTPSGVEASRLLDRVVENYGSCHENAEKLKMWQEWYKEQKKIFESVK
;
A
#
# COMPACT_ATOMS: atom_id res chain seq x y z
N VAL A 1 -16.93 5.91 24.95
CA VAL A 1 -15.70 5.53 25.66
C VAL A 1 -14.51 6.42 25.26
N GLY A 2 -14.64 7.23 24.18
CA GLY A 2 -13.53 8.02 23.60
C GLY A 2 -13.15 9.33 24.29
N GLN A 3 -13.88 9.81 25.31
CA GLN A 3 -13.63 11.16 25.86
C GLN A 3 -12.70 11.21 27.09
N ILE A 4 -12.34 10.09 27.67
CA ILE A 4 -11.47 10.06 28.89
C ILE A 4 -9.99 9.88 28.50
N HIS A 5 -9.70 9.31 27.33
CA HIS A 5 -8.32 9.04 26.89
C HIS A 5 -7.44 10.29 26.73
N TRP A 6 -7.97 11.40 26.25
CA TRP A 6 -7.16 12.61 26.06
C TRP A 6 -6.80 13.30 27.39
N VAL A 7 -7.67 13.18 28.42
CA VAL A 7 -7.39 13.72 29.75
C VAL A 7 -6.29 12.90 30.44
N LEU A 8 -6.32 11.58 30.28
CA LEU A 8 -5.27 10.69 30.83
C LEU A 8 -3.92 10.87 30.12
N ALA A 9 -3.93 11.25 28.83
CA ALA A 9 -2.71 11.54 28.07
C ALA A 9 -2.00 12.84 28.52
N LEU A 10 -2.68 13.73 29.23
CA LEU A 10 -2.12 14.98 29.77
C LEU A 10 -1.43 14.78 31.14
N ILE A 11 -1.68 13.66 31.80
CA ILE A 11 -1.14 13.37 33.13
C ILE A 11 0.20 12.61 32.92
N PRO A 12 1.32 13.12 33.45
CA PRO A 12 2.58 12.37 33.42
C PRO A 12 2.42 10.99 34.06
N ASP A 13 2.96 9.94 33.43
CA ASP A 13 2.84 8.55 33.90
C ASP A 13 3.30 8.38 35.35
N SER A 14 4.31 9.12 35.77
CA SER A 14 4.77 9.17 37.15
C SER A 14 3.69 9.67 38.14
N PHE A 15 2.94 10.68 37.76
CA PHE A 15 1.88 11.27 38.60
C PHE A 15 0.71 10.31 38.75
N PHE A 16 0.36 9.60 37.68
CA PHE A 16 -0.68 8.58 37.69
C PHE A 16 -0.34 7.41 38.63
N LEU A 17 0.92 6.94 38.57
CA LEU A 17 1.43 5.91 39.50
C LEU A 17 1.39 6.36 40.94
N TRP A 18 1.79 7.60 41.25
CA TRP A 18 1.74 8.15 42.59
C TRP A 18 0.32 8.19 43.16
N ILE A 19 -0.68 8.64 42.36
CA ILE A 19 -2.09 8.63 42.77
C ILE A 19 -2.54 7.20 43.04
N THR A 20 -2.21 6.25 42.17
CA THR A 20 -2.59 4.86 42.31
C THR A 20 -2.04 4.24 43.61
N TYR A 21 -0.76 4.45 43.89
CA TYR A 21 -0.15 3.99 45.14
C TYR A 21 -0.75 4.65 46.36
N LEU A 22 -1.07 5.94 46.31
CA LEU A 22 -1.70 6.68 47.39
C LEU A 22 -3.11 6.11 47.66
N LEU A 23 -3.91 5.83 46.65
CA LEU A 23 -5.24 5.22 46.80
C LEU A 23 -5.15 3.84 47.47
N ILE A 24 -4.20 3.01 47.06
CA ILE A 24 -3.99 1.70 47.66
C ILE A 24 -3.52 1.84 49.11
N ALA A 25 -2.55 2.72 49.41
CA ALA A 25 -2.02 2.91 50.74
C ALA A 25 -3.10 3.44 51.70
N VAL A 26 -3.87 4.45 51.30
CA VAL A 26 -4.99 5.00 52.09
C VAL A 26 -6.08 3.95 52.23
N GLY A 27 -6.42 3.17 51.20
CA GLY A 27 -7.39 2.10 51.25
C GLY A 27 -7.03 1.01 52.27
N VAL A 28 -5.74 0.54 52.26
CA VAL A 28 -5.19 -0.40 53.25
C VAL A 28 -5.25 0.20 54.63
N GLY A 29 -4.81 1.46 54.77
CA GLY A 29 -4.77 2.17 56.06
C GLY A 29 -6.16 2.28 56.72
N LEU A 30 -7.17 2.70 55.92
CA LEU A 30 -8.56 2.80 56.40
C LEU A 30 -9.16 1.43 56.76
N TYR A 31 -8.88 0.42 55.96
CA TYR A 31 -9.35 -0.93 56.21
C TYR A 31 -8.77 -1.51 57.49
N VAL A 32 -7.44 -1.39 57.69
CA VAL A 32 -6.76 -1.86 58.91
C VAL A 32 -7.19 -1.04 60.13
N ALA A 33 -7.28 0.28 60.00
CA ALA A 33 -7.76 1.15 61.08
C ALA A 33 -9.16 0.79 61.50
N SER A 34 -10.09 0.45 60.56
CA SER A 34 -11.46 0.03 60.88
C SER A 34 -11.53 -1.24 61.76
N LYS A 35 -10.53 -2.13 61.63
CA LYS A 35 -10.42 -3.34 62.47
C LYS A 35 -9.87 -3.03 63.88
N LEU A 36 -8.95 -2.06 64.00
CA LEU A 36 -8.36 -1.65 65.27
C LEU A 36 -9.32 -0.81 66.12
N VAL A 37 -10.15 0.01 65.49
CA VAL A 37 -11.15 0.91 66.10
C VAL A 37 -12.26 0.17 66.89
N THR A 38 -12.42 -1.14 66.69
CA THR A 38 -13.35 -1.97 67.47
C THR A 38 -13.11 -1.93 68.97
N TRP A 39 -11.90 -1.57 69.40
CA TRP A 39 -11.49 -1.52 70.81
C TRP A 39 -11.84 -0.16 71.48
N ILE A 40 -12.25 0.84 70.71
CA ILE A 40 -12.57 2.19 71.22
C ILE A 40 -14.05 2.49 71.05
N PRO A 41 -14.89 2.47 72.13
CA PRO A 41 -16.37 2.58 72.02
C PRO A 41 -16.84 3.88 71.37
N LEU A 42 -16.10 4.98 71.54
CA LEU A 42 -16.46 6.32 71.07
C LEU A 42 -16.39 6.47 69.51
N ILE A 43 -15.56 5.65 68.86
CA ILE A 43 -15.29 5.76 67.43
C ILE A 43 -15.88 4.57 66.66
N SER A 44 -16.45 3.57 67.34
CA SER A 44 -16.97 2.34 66.74
C SER A 44 -18.10 2.59 65.73
N GLN A 45 -18.82 3.71 65.85
CA GLN A 45 -19.87 4.11 64.89
C GLN A 45 -19.35 4.41 63.48
N TYR A 46 -18.06 4.77 63.35
CA TYR A 46 -17.44 5.06 62.04
C TYR A 46 -16.77 3.84 61.39
N LYS A 47 -16.83 2.67 62.02
CA LYS A 47 -16.21 1.43 61.51
C LYS A 47 -16.75 1.04 60.14
N LEU A 48 -18.06 0.98 59.96
CA LEU A 48 -18.70 0.57 58.72
C LEU A 48 -18.37 1.51 57.55
N PRO A 49 -18.55 2.85 57.68
CA PRO A 49 -18.17 3.74 56.59
C PRO A 49 -16.67 3.72 56.27
N ALA A 50 -15.77 3.60 57.25
CA ALA A 50 -14.35 3.51 57.03
C ALA A 50 -13.94 2.21 56.28
N GLU A 51 -14.56 1.08 56.66
CA GLU A 51 -14.34 -0.20 55.96
C GLU A 51 -14.81 -0.17 54.49
N LEU A 52 -16.01 0.38 54.26
CA LEU A 52 -16.55 0.53 52.91
C LEU A 52 -15.70 1.44 52.04
N ILE A 53 -15.32 2.61 52.54
CA ILE A 53 -14.45 3.56 51.82
C ILE A 53 -13.08 2.91 51.56
N GLY A 54 -12.51 2.21 52.54
CA GLY A 54 -11.26 1.49 52.35
C GLY A 54 -11.30 0.46 51.24
N VAL A 55 -12.35 -0.36 51.20
CA VAL A 55 -12.55 -1.36 50.16
C VAL A 55 -12.72 -0.70 48.78
N ILE A 56 -13.55 0.38 48.69
CA ILE A 56 -13.75 1.11 47.41
C ILE A 56 -12.40 1.67 46.93
N LEU A 57 -11.61 2.27 47.77
CA LEU A 57 -10.27 2.80 47.40
C LEU A 57 -9.31 1.69 46.93
N LEU A 58 -9.34 0.54 47.62
CA LEU A 58 -8.53 -0.62 47.22
C LEU A 58 -8.93 -1.15 45.87
N VAL A 59 -10.23 -1.31 45.60
CA VAL A 59 -10.74 -1.75 44.28
C VAL A 59 -10.38 -0.74 43.21
N ALA A 60 -10.61 0.56 43.45
CA ALA A 60 -10.26 1.60 42.50
C ALA A 60 -8.75 1.67 42.24
N GLY A 61 -7.92 1.64 43.26
CA GLY A 61 -6.47 1.64 43.12
C GLY A 61 -5.95 0.40 42.38
N SER A 62 -6.48 -0.78 42.68
CA SER A 62 -6.09 -2.02 41.99
C SER A 62 -6.52 -2.01 40.50
N TYR A 63 -7.71 -1.47 40.21
CA TYR A 63 -8.18 -1.31 38.83
C TYR A 63 -7.29 -0.35 38.04
N LEU A 64 -6.94 0.81 38.61
CA LEU A 64 -6.06 1.78 37.98
C LEU A 64 -4.64 1.23 37.78
N PHE A 65 -4.12 0.47 38.74
CA PHE A 65 -2.82 -0.19 38.62
C PHE A 65 -2.79 -1.20 37.46
N GLY A 66 -3.82 -2.04 37.35
CA GLY A 66 -3.95 -3.00 36.27
C GLY A 66 -4.12 -2.35 34.88
N SER A 67 -4.91 -1.27 34.81
CA SER A 67 -5.13 -0.54 33.56
C SER A 67 -3.87 0.16 33.07
N HIS A 68 -3.04 0.70 33.97
CA HIS A 68 -1.76 1.33 33.61
C HIS A 68 -0.79 0.32 32.97
N GLY A 69 -0.66 -0.87 33.53
CA GLY A 69 0.20 -1.92 32.99
C GLY A 69 -0.22 -2.36 31.58
N THR A 70 -1.53 -2.51 31.34
CA THR A 70 -2.05 -2.87 30.01
C THR A 70 -1.90 -1.74 29.00
N GLU A 71 -2.03 -0.48 29.42
CA GLU A 71 -1.86 0.68 28.54
C GLU A 71 -0.38 0.84 28.12
N MET A 72 0.57 0.68 29.02
CA MET A 72 2.00 0.74 28.69
C MET A 72 2.40 -0.36 27.70
N ALA A 73 1.96 -1.59 27.91
CA ALA A 73 2.18 -2.69 26.98
C ALA A 73 1.54 -2.45 25.61
N TRP A 74 0.37 -1.80 25.56
CA TRP A 74 -0.30 -1.40 24.34
C TRP A 74 0.47 -0.31 23.60
N ARG A 75 0.92 0.75 24.29
CA ARG A 75 1.71 1.85 23.70
C ARG A 75 3.03 1.32 23.10
N GLU A 76 3.71 0.41 23.76
CA GLU A 76 4.92 -0.23 23.26
C GLU A 76 4.63 -1.01 21.96
N ARG A 77 3.56 -1.80 21.94
CA ARG A 77 3.13 -2.50 20.71
C ARG A 77 2.77 -1.57 19.56
N VAL A 78 2.04 -0.50 19.85
CA VAL A 78 1.69 0.50 18.83
C VAL A 78 2.95 1.13 18.26
N ALA A 79 3.90 1.56 19.12
CA ALA A 79 5.16 2.13 18.66
C ALA A 79 5.98 1.15 17.81
N GLU A 80 6.04 -0.12 18.19
CA GLU A 80 6.69 -1.17 17.39
C GLU A 80 6.03 -1.35 16.03
N LEU A 81 4.70 -1.41 16.00
CA LEU A 81 3.94 -1.55 14.74
C LEU A 81 4.10 -0.32 13.85
N GLU A 82 4.05 0.89 14.39
CA GLU A 82 4.30 2.13 13.66
C GLU A 82 5.70 2.15 13.04
N ALA A 83 6.71 1.74 13.79
CA ALA A 83 8.08 1.64 13.29
C ALA A 83 8.19 0.62 12.13
N LYS A 84 7.53 -0.54 12.24
CA LYS A 84 7.48 -1.53 11.17
C LYS A 84 6.77 -1.01 9.92
N VAL A 85 5.62 -0.37 10.10
CA VAL A 85 4.86 0.24 8.99
C VAL A 85 5.69 1.30 8.28
N LYS A 86 6.31 2.21 9.03
CA LYS A 86 7.18 3.25 8.47
C LYS A 86 8.35 2.67 7.68
N ALA A 87 9.02 1.65 8.21
CA ALA A 87 10.10 0.97 7.50
C ALA A 87 9.62 0.26 6.23
N ALA A 88 8.40 -0.30 6.24
CA ALA A 88 7.79 -0.90 5.08
C ALA A 88 7.41 0.14 4.01
N GLU A 89 6.88 1.30 4.42
CA GLU A 89 6.56 2.42 3.53
C GLU A 89 7.83 2.96 2.84
N GLU A 90 8.91 3.16 3.57
CA GLU A 90 10.19 3.60 3.01
C GLU A 90 10.72 2.61 1.96
N LYS A 91 10.68 1.31 2.24
CA LYS A 91 11.05 0.27 1.28
C LYS A 91 10.13 0.26 0.06
N SER A 92 8.82 0.42 0.26
CA SER A 92 7.84 0.48 -0.82
C SER A 92 8.12 1.67 -1.76
N GLN A 93 8.43 2.84 -1.20
CA GLN A 93 8.79 4.02 -1.99
C GLN A 93 10.08 3.81 -2.78
N GLN A 94 11.09 3.16 -2.20
CA GLN A 94 12.32 2.81 -2.92
C GLN A 94 12.03 1.87 -4.10
N VAL A 95 11.21 0.85 -3.90
CA VAL A 95 10.79 -0.06 -4.98
C VAL A 95 10.05 0.70 -6.07
N ASN A 96 9.13 1.59 -5.73
CA ASN A 96 8.41 2.42 -6.71
C ASN A 96 9.39 3.21 -7.58
N THR A 97 10.34 3.93 -6.98
CA THR A 97 11.33 4.74 -7.70
C THR A 97 12.19 3.88 -8.62
N VAL A 98 12.66 2.73 -8.15
CA VAL A 98 13.47 1.81 -8.97
C VAL A 98 12.69 1.27 -10.16
N ILE A 99 11.43 0.85 -9.95
CA ILE A 99 10.60 0.31 -11.02
C ILE A 99 10.23 1.39 -12.04
N GLU A 100 9.86 2.59 -11.60
CA GLU A 100 9.60 3.73 -12.50
C GLU A 100 10.82 4.06 -13.37
N THR A 101 12.01 4.11 -12.80
CA THR A 101 13.25 4.35 -13.55
C THR A 101 13.49 3.27 -14.59
N LYS A 102 13.34 1.99 -14.22
CA LYS A 102 13.48 0.86 -15.15
C LYS A 102 12.46 0.93 -16.29
N ILE A 103 11.21 1.29 -16.01
CA ILE A 103 10.15 1.45 -17.03
C ILE A 103 10.58 2.51 -18.04
N VAL A 104 11.01 3.68 -17.57
CA VAL A 104 11.42 4.80 -18.44
C VAL A 104 12.59 4.39 -19.34
N GLU A 105 13.61 3.74 -18.78
CA GLU A 105 14.77 3.26 -19.53
C GLU A 105 14.39 2.23 -20.60
N LYS A 106 13.58 1.24 -20.25
CA LYS A 106 13.11 0.20 -21.18
C LYS A 106 12.27 0.77 -22.31
N ILE A 107 11.34 1.67 -21.99
CA ILE A 107 10.51 2.34 -23.00
C ILE A 107 11.37 3.20 -23.94
N LYS A 108 12.39 3.89 -23.41
CA LYS A 108 13.32 4.66 -24.23
C LYS A 108 14.02 3.78 -25.25
N ILE A 109 14.54 2.63 -24.84
CA ILE A 109 15.20 1.66 -25.74
C ILE A 109 14.22 1.16 -26.82
N VAL A 110 12.98 0.82 -26.46
CA VAL A 110 11.98 0.38 -27.44
C VAL A 110 11.70 1.46 -28.45
N LYS A 111 11.50 2.71 -28.04
CA LYS A 111 11.26 3.84 -28.93
C LYS A 111 12.43 4.13 -29.86
N GLU A 112 13.64 4.05 -29.34
CA GLU A 112 14.85 4.21 -30.16
C GLU A 112 14.95 3.13 -31.23
N ASN A 113 14.71 1.87 -30.88
CA ASN A 113 14.69 0.77 -31.85
C ASN A 113 13.60 0.96 -32.93
N VAL A 114 12.40 1.40 -32.55
CA VAL A 114 11.31 1.72 -33.50
C VAL A 114 11.74 2.84 -34.42
N TYR A 115 12.33 3.91 -33.90
CA TYR A 115 12.78 5.03 -34.70
C TYR A 115 13.82 4.58 -35.73
N VAL A 116 14.86 3.85 -35.32
CA VAL A 116 15.91 3.35 -36.22
C VAL A 116 15.33 2.45 -37.32
N ASN A 117 14.42 1.53 -36.96
CA ASN A 117 13.80 0.65 -37.96
C ASN A 117 12.95 1.44 -38.97
N ARG A 118 12.23 2.48 -38.54
CA ARG A 118 11.45 3.34 -39.43
C ARG A 118 12.33 4.15 -40.38
N GLU A 119 13.49 4.63 -39.92
CA GLU A 119 14.45 5.31 -40.82
C GLU A 119 15.02 4.36 -41.86
N ILE A 120 15.37 3.12 -41.50
CA ILE A 120 15.82 2.09 -42.42
C ILE A 120 14.75 1.79 -43.49
N ILE A 121 13.47 1.71 -43.09
CA ILE A 121 12.36 1.50 -44.04
C ILE A 121 12.30 2.65 -45.05
N LYS A 122 12.42 3.89 -44.62
CA LYS A 122 12.34 5.07 -45.48
C LYS A 122 13.52 5.15 -46.44
N GLU A 123 14.73 4.93 -45.96
CA GLU A 123 15.95 5.17 -46.72
C GLU A 123 16.32 4.02 -47.67
N VAL A 124 16.14 2.78 -47.22
CA VAL A 124 16.69 1.59 -47.91
C VAL A 124 15.61 0.70 -48.46
N ALA A 125 14.67 0.25 -47.63
CA ALA A 125 13.69 -0.77 -48.01
C ALA A 125 12.50 -0.19 -48.80
N GLY A 126 12.02 1.02 -48.46
CA GLY A 126 10.79 1.59 -48.95
C GLY A 126 10.82 1.76 -50.48
N LYS A 127 11.84 2.36 -51.03
CA LYS A 127 11.92 2.65 -52.47
C LYS A 127 11.90 1.39 -53.34
N GLN A 128 12.59 0.32 -52.89
CA GLN A 128 12.57 -0.94 -53.63
C GLN A 128 11.25 -1.69 -53.49
N LEU A 129 10.71 -1.69 -52.27
CA LEU A 129 9.48 -2.38 -51.92
C LEU A 129 8.30 -1.76 -52.67
N ASP A 130 8.19 -0.44 -52.71
CA ASP A 130 7.11 0.30 -53.33
C ASP A 130 7.10 0.17 -54.85
N ALA A 131 8.30 0.05 -55.45
CA ALA A 131 8.48 -0.17 -56.91
C ALA A 131 8.07 -1.60 -57.36
N GLN A 132 8.16 -2.57 -56.45
CA GLN A 132 8.00 -3.99 -56.81
C GLN A 132 6.70 -4.60 -56.23
N CYS A 133 6.10 -3.98 -55.24
CA CYS A 133 4.97 -4.54 -54.52
C CYS A 133 3.74 -3.62 -54.50
N THR A 134 2.67 -4.07 -55.12
CA THR A 134 1.37 -3.39 -55.10
C THR A 134 0.46 -4.12 -54.12
N LEU A 135 0.06 -3.44 -53.03
CA LEU A 135 -0.82 -4.04 -52.02
C LEU A 135 -2.28 -4.07 -52.50
N PRO A 136 -2.93 -5.23 -52.47
CA PRO A 136 -4.36 -5.31 -52.76
C PRO A 136 -5.20 -4.74 -51.59
N LYS A 137 -6.43 -4.33 -51.88
CA LYS A 137 -7.37 -3.79 -50.89
C LYS A 137 -7.63 -4.78 -49.73
N SER A 138 -7.70 -6.07 -50.06
CA SER A 138 -7.86 -7.13 -49.04
C SER A 138 -6.76 -7.14 -47.97
N THR A 139 -5.52 -6.87 -48.37
CA THR A 139 -4.38 -6.80 -47.41
C THR A 139 -4.57 -5.64 -46.44
N ILE A 140 -5.00 -4.48 -46.91
CA ILE A 140 -5.24 -3.32 -46.05
C ILE A 140 -6.46 -3.56 -45.15
N SER A 141 -7.55 -4.10 -45.70
CA SER A 141 -8.75 -4.43 -44.92
C SER A 141 -8.42 -5.44 -43.79
N LEU A 142 -7.66 -6.48 -44.09
CA LEU A 142 -7.22 -7.47 -43.11
C LEU A 142 -6.39 -6.83 -42.02
N HIS A 143 -5.39 -6.01 -42.39
CA HIS A 143 -4.57 -5.29 -41.44
C HIS A 143 -5.39 -4.38 -40.53
N ASP A 144 -6.32 -3.60 -41.10
CA ASP A 144 -7.12 -2.66 -40.34
C ASP A 144 -8.11 -3.36 -39.38
N SER A 145 -8.72 -4.46 -39.85
CA SER A 145 -9.60 -5.28 -39.00
C SER A 145 -8.80 -5.92 -37.85
N ALA A 146 -7.62 -6.48 -38.13
CA ALA A 146 -6.75 -7.05 -37.11
C ALA A 146 -6.28 -6.00 -36.08
N SER A 147 -5.99 -4.77 -36.55
CA SER A 147 -5.59 -3.67 -35.66
C SER A 147 -6.69 -3.24 -34.69
N ARG A 148 -7.95 -3.40 -35.09
CA ARG A 148 -9.13 -3.12 -34.23
C ARG A 148 -9.66 -4.32 -33.46
N ASN A 149 -8.98 -5.49 -33.60
CA ASN A 149 -9.44 -6.77 -33.05
C ASN A 149 -10.83 -7.18 -33.57
N GLU A 150 -11.07 -6.92 -34.85
CA GLU A 150 -12.30 -7.25 -35.55
C GLU A 150 -12.05 -8.38 -36.57
N VAL A 151 -13.09 -9.11 -36.89
CA VAL A 151 -13.04 -10.10 -37.97
C VAL A 151 -13.28 -9.35 -39.30
N PRO A 152 -12.39 -9.49 -40.30
CA PRO A 152 -12.61 -8.83 -41.58
C PRO A 152 -13.91 -9.31 -42.26
N GLU A 153 -14.56 -8.43 -42.96
CA GLU A 153 -15.72 -8.80 -43.81
C GLU A 153 -15.28 -9.82 -44.89
N ARG A 154 -16.24 -10.63 -45.36
CA ARG A 154 -15.95 -11.61 -46.41
C ARG A 154 -15.37 -10.93 -47.64
N ALA A 155 -14.33 -11.57 -48.20
CA ALA A 155 -13.68 -11.11 -49.41
C ALA A 155 -14.68 -10.80 -50.54
N ALA A 156 -14.61 -9.59 -51.10
CA ALA A 156 -15.39 -9.16 -52.25
C ALA A 156 -14.58 -9.33 -53.54
N ALA A 157 -15.25 -9.38 -54.67
CA ALA A 157 -14.58 -9.53 -55.98
C ALA A 157 -13.56 -8.40 -56.28
N THR A 158 -13.71 -7.24 -55.64
CA THR A 158 -12.80 -6.07 -55.76
C THR A 158 -11.58 -6.12 -54.86
N ASP A 159 -11.46 -7.11 -54.01
CA ASP A 159 -10.40 -7.18 -52.99
C ASP A 159 -9.00 -7.40 -53.57
N GLY A 160 -8.91 -7.97 -54.76
CA GLY A 160 -7.68 -8.11 -55.53
C GLY A 160 -7.19 -6.83 -56.21
N THR A 161 -8.01 -5.75 -56.21
CA THR A 161 -7.61 -4.49 -56.86
C THR A 161 -6.56 -3.75 -56.05
N PRO A 162 -5.66 -2.97 -56.69
CA PRO A 162 -4.68 -2.14 -55.99
C PRO A 162 -5.34 -1.21 -54.98
N SER A 163 -4.78 -1.14 -53.79
CA SER A 163 -5.26 -0.28 -52.68
C SER A 163 -4.82 1.17 -52.80
N GLY A 164 -3.77 1.45 -53.58
CA GLY A 164 -3.12 2.75 -53.62
C GLY A 164 -2.24 3.03 -52.39
N VAL A 165 -2.12 2.07 -51.47
CA VAL A 165 -1.25 2.18 -50.31
C VAL A 165 0.12 1.56 -50.64
N GLU A 166 1.18 2.29 -50.39
CA GLU A 166 2.54 1.84 -50.57
C GLU A 166 2.90 0.73 -49.53
N ALA A 167 3.66 -0.25 -49.97
CA ALA A 167 4.05 -1.38 -49.11
C ALA A 167 4.94 -0.92 -47.96
N SER A 168 5.81 0.08 -48.17
CA SER A 168 6.62 0.71 -47.14
C SER A 168 5.77 1.33 -46.04
N ARG A 169 4.62 1.92 -46.39
CA ARG A 169 3.69 2.52 -45.43
C ARG A 169 3.04 1.46 -44.54
N LEU A 170 2.68 0.31 -45.09
CA LEU A 170 2.18 -0.80 -44.30
C LEU A 170 3.27 -1.32 -43.34
N LEU A 171 4.48 -1.49 -43.86
CA LEU A 171 5.64 -1.94 -43.04
C LEU A 171 5.95 -0.96 -41.89
N ASP A 172 5.91 0.35 -42.14
CA ASP A 172 6.07 1.39 -41.13
C ASP A 172 5.02 1.25 -40.00
N ARG A 173 3.76 0.99 -40.34
CA ARG A 173 2.70 0.75 -39.36
C ARG A 173 2.89 -0.55 -38.57
N VAL A 174 3.37 -1.60 -39.23
CA VAL A 174 3.67 -2.86 -38.54
C VAL A 174 4.79 -2.67 -37.51
N VAL A 175 5.85 -1.94 -37.86
CA VAL A 175 6.94 -1.62 -36.92
C VAL A 175 6.45 -0.78 -35.76
N GLU A 176 5.60 0.21 -36.01
CA GLU A 176 4.98 1.03 -34.94
C GLU A 176 4.11 0.18 -33.99
N ASN A 177 3.31 -0.73 -34.55
CA ASN A 177 2.47 -1.63 -33.75
C ASN A 177 3.32 -2.60 -32.91
N TYR A 178 4.39 -3.15 -33.47
CA TYR A 178 5.34 -3.96 -32.71
C TYR A 178 6.02 -3.17 -31.60
N GLY A 179 6.38 -1.91 -31.85
CA GLY A 179 6.90 -1.00 -30.84
C GLY A 179 5.93 -0.85 -29.66
N SER A 180 4.68 -0.56 -29.95
CA SER A 180 3.62 -0.46 -28.94
C SER A 180 3.40 -1.76 -28.17
N CYS A 181 3.45 -2.90 -28.84
CA CYS A 181 3.37 -4.21 -28.21
C CYS A 181 4.54 -4.46 -27.25
N HIS A 182 5.78 -4.15 -27.69
CA HIS A 182 6.96 -4.27 -26.85
C HIS A 182 6.93 -3.32 -25.65
N GLU A 183 6.49 -2.06 -25.83
CA GLU A 183 6.29 -1.15 -24.69
C GLU A 183 5.33 -1.73 -23.65
N ASN A 184 4.19 -2.26 -24.09
CA ASN A 184 3.21 -2.86 -23.20
C ASN A 184 3.74 -4.12 -22.50
N ALA A 185 4.49 -4.95 -23.22
CA ALA A 185 5.13 -6.13 -22.65
C ALA A 185 6.16 -5.77 -21.57
N GLU A 186 6.99 -4.75 -21.80
CA GLU A 186 7.97 -4.29 -20.80
C GLU A 186 7.26 -3.66 -19.59
N LYS A 187 6.20 -2.86 -19.78
CA LYS A 187 5.39 -2.34 -18.69
C LYS A 187 4.79 -3.48 -17.85
N LEU A 188 4.23 -4.50 -18.50
CA LEU A 188 3.64 -5.64 -17.80
C LEU A 188 4.67 -6.40 -16.96
N LYS A 189 5.87 -6.65 -17.51
CA LYS A 189 6.97 -7.29 -16.77
C LYS A 189 7.35 -6.48 -15.53
N MET A 190 7.47 -5.16 -15.66
CA MET A 190 7.82 -4.28 -14.54
C MET A 190 6.71 -4.23 -13.49
N TRP A 191 5.44 -4.23 -13.88
CA TRP A 191 4.31 -4.34 -12.96
C TRP A 191 4.31 -5.67 -12.19
N GLN A 192 4.67 -6.78 -12.86
CA GLN A 192 4.81 -8.08 -12.20
C GLN A 192 5.98 -8.10 -11.19
N GLU A 193 7.11 -7.46 -11.54
CA GLU A 193 8.26 -7.30 -10.64
C GLU A 193 7.87 -6.44 -9.44
N TRP A 194 7.23 -5.30 -9.66
CA TRP A 194 6.72 -4.42 -8.62
C TRP A 194 5.79 -5.16 -7.65
N TYR A 195 4.81 -5.89 -8.18
CA TYR A 195 3.88 -6.65 -7.35
C TYR A 195 4.59 -7.67 -6.45
N LYS A 196 5.58 -8.39 -7.00
CA LYS A 196 6.36 -9.37 -6.22
C LYS A 196 7.12 -8.71 -5.07
N GLU A 197 7.75 -7.57 -5.32
CA GLU A 197 8.50 -6.84 -4.30
C GLU A 197 7.57 -6.22 -3.25
N GLN A 198 6.45 -5.62 -3.64
CA GLN A 198 5.44 -5.11 -2.70
C GLN A 198 4.86 -6.23 -1.82
N LYS A 199 4.59 -7.40 -2.40
CA LYS A 199 4.12 -8.57 -1.66
C LYS A 199 5.10 -9.00 -0.58
N LYS A 200 6.41 -9.06 -0.89
CA LYS A 200 7.46 -9.37 0.10
C LYS A 200 7.48 -8.36 1.25
N ILE A 201 7.38 -7.06 0.94
CA ILE A 201 7.35 -6.00 1.94
C ILE A 201 6.12 -6.18 2.86
N PHE A 202 4.94 -6.41 2.28
CA PHE A 202 3.71 -6.63 3.04
C PHE A 202 3.80 -7.87 3.95
N GLU A 203 4.36 -8.96 3.45
CA GLU A 203 4.55 -10.20 4.23
C GLU A 203 5.57 -10.02 5.38
N SER A 204 6.51 -9.08 5.25
CA SER A 204 7.50 -8.79 6.31
C SER A 204 6.94 -7.98 7.49
N VAL A 205 5.76 -7.39 7.35
CA VAL A 205 5.11 -6.58 8.41
C VAL A 205 4.13 -7.41 9.25
N LYS A 206 3.70 -8.57 8.72
CA LYS A 206 2.85 -9.51 9.46
C LYS A 206 3.63 -10.20 10.56
#